data_196e8d3a9de05cd19413b3d405cb660a
#
_entry.id   196e8d3a9de05cd19413b3d405cb660a
#
_cell.length_a   1.000
_cell.length_b   1.000
_cell.length_c   1.000
_cell.angle_alpha   90.00
_cell.angle_beta   90.00
_cell.angle_gamma   90.00
#
_symmetry.space_group_name_H-M   'P 1'
#
loop_
_entity.id
_entity.type
_entity.pdbx_description
1 polymer ?
#
loop_
_entity_poly.entity_id
_entity_poly.type
_entity_poly.pdbx_seq_one_letter_code
_entity_poly.pdbx_strand_id
1 'polypeptide(L)'
;MAWEKDPDVLKPSKGYTRVRRVNRALMDTWFREISLVDLDTLPQEGGIVFTAWHPGGLIDPMLMMAALPGGLTFAAKSPLFKTPILGHILRAIDAKPVFRPQDNVGDKEERKKANSGLIDTLSSSVANGQRVAIFPEGISHTKAHPVKMRTGAARILLDSIRKADEMEKPRPHLVPIGLHYSDQHQFRERVSLQVNRRLTYPPLPGEEGALQPSSEELAEHGDLAHDRVWCEEMTNLLHTEIQRCNQAQETWEDRELV
;
A
#
# COMPACT_ATOMS: atom_id res chain seq x y z
N MET A 1 9.55 -2.31 23.33
CA MET A 1 10.19 -2.68 22.04
C MET A 1 11.05 -1.53 21.54
N ALA A 2 12.21 -1.81 20.92
CA ALA A 2 13.02 -0.75 20.31
C ALA A 2 12.60 -0.64 18.83
N TRP A 3 11.84 0.40 18.48
CA TRP A 3 11.48 0.71 17.10
C TRP A 3 12.72 1.17 16.33
N GLU A 4 12.87 0.74 15.08
CA GLU A 4 13.97 1.19 14.25
C GLU A 4 13.97 2.70 14.04
N LYS A 5 15.18 3.26 13.91
CA LYS A 5 15.37 4.67 13.58
C LYS A 5 15.26 4.87 12.07
N ASP A 6 14.72 6.01 11.69
CA ASP A 6 14.69 6.39 10.28
C ASP A 6 16.09 6.67 9.75
N PRO A 7 16.40 6.18 8.55
CA PRO A 7 17.58 6.62 7.83
C PRO A 7 17.56 8.15 7.63
N ASP A 8 18.72 8.79 7.67
CA ASP A 8 18.81 10.26 7.56
C ASP A 8 18.20 10.81 6.25
N VAL A 9 18.28 10.05 5.18
CA VAL A 9 17.74 10.40 3.84
C VAL A 9 16.21 10.36 3.81
N LEU A 10 15.56 9.65 4.75
CA LEU A 10 14.12 9.41 4.75
C LEU A 10 13.40 10.06 5.94
N LYS A 11 13.98 11.10 6.52
CA LYS A 11 13.39 11.77 7.68
C LYS A 11 12.01 12.36 7.36
N PRO A 12 10.95 11.89 8.04
CA PRO A 12 9.61 12.43 7.86
C PRO A 12 9.47 13.84 8.44
N SER A 13 8.38 14.52 8.10
CA SER A 13 8.06 15.82 8.67
C SER A 13 7.96 15.78 10.21
N LYS A 14 8.14 16.94 10.86
CA LYS A 14 7.97 17.06 12.32
C LYS A 14 6.58 16.64 12.78
N GLY A 15 5.54 16.92 11.98
CA GLY A 15 4.15 16.52 12.25
C GLY A 15 4.02 15.00 12.23
N TYR A 16 4.49 14.36 11.17
CA TYR A 16 4.51 12.91 11.03
C TYR A 16 5.25 12.25 12.21
N THR A 17 6.45 12.74 12.53
CA THR A 17 7.27 12.19 13.62
C THR A 17 6.54 12.24 14.98
N ARG A 18 5.80 13.33 15.27
CA ARG A 18 4.99 13.43 16.49
C ARG A 18 3.87 12.42 16.52
N VAL A 19 3.09 12.34 15.42
CA VAL A 19 1.99 11.37 15.29
C VAL A 19 2.52 9.95 15.43
N ARG A 20 3.63 9.61 14.73
CA ARG A 20 4.23 8.28 14.83
C ARG A 20 4.71 7.92 16.23
N ARG A 21 5.26 8.89 16.99
CA ARG A 21 5.67 8.63 18.39
C ARG A 21 4.48 8.26 19.26
N VAL A 22 3.38 8.97 19.15
CA VAL A 22 2.13 8.64 19.87
C VAL A 22 1.59 7.30 19.39
N ASN A 23 1.58 7.07 18.08
CA ASN A 23 1.13 5.81 17.50
C ASN A 23 1.97 4.61 17.98
N ARG A 24 3.30 4.73 18.05
CA ARG A 24 4.18 3.69 18.60
C ARG A 24 3.82 3.35 20.04
N ALA A 25 3.59 4.36 20.88
CA ALA A 25 3.15 4.14 22.26
C ALA A 25 1.79 3.44 22.34
N LEU A 26 0.86 3.77 21.43
CA LEU A 26 -0.43 3.07 21.33
C LEU A 26 -0.24 1.62 20.90
N MET A 27 0.61 1.33 19.92
CA MET A 27 0.90 -0.03 19.47
C MET A 27 1.56 -0.85 20.56
N ASP A 28 2.56 -0.30 21.30
CA ASP A 28 3.20 -0.96 22.43
C ASP A 28 2.23 -1.24 23.59
N THR A 29 1.17 -0.44 23.71
CA THR A 29 0.12 -0.66 24.71
C THR A 29 -0.88 -1.72 24.24
N TRP A 30 -1.27 -1.64 22.97
CA TRP A 30 -2.29 -2.52 22.38
C TRP A 30 -1.80 -3.96 22.22
N PHE A 31 -0.58 -4.14 21.72
CA PHE A 31 0.02 -5.45 21.52
C PHE A 31 0.99 -5.80 22.68
N ARG A 32 0.98 -7.06 23.07
CA ARG A 32 1.94 -7.61 24.03
C ARG A 32 3.32 -7.76 23.38
N GLU A 33 3.32 -8.17 22.12
CA GLU A 33 4.52 -8.41 21.33
C GLU A 33 4.31 -7.98 19.89
N ILE A 34 5.28 -7.27 19.35
CA ILE A 34 5.30 -6.86 17.96
C ILE A 34 6.61 -7.37 17.35
N SER A 35 6.53 -8.28 16.39
CA SER A 35 7.69 -8.80 15.68
C SER A 35 7.83 -8.09 14.33
N LEU A 36 9.03 -7.62 14.02
CA LEU A 36 9.37 -7.01 12.74
C LEU A 36 10.35 -7.93 12.03
N VAL A 37 9.97 -8.43 10.86
CA VAL A 37 10.71 -9.46 10.14
C VAL A 37 11.15 -8.91 8.78
N ASP A 38 12.41 -9.20 8.41
CA ASP A 38 13.00 -8.90 7.10
C ASP A 38 13.01 -7.40 6.73
N LEU A 39 13.04 -6.48 7.71
CA LEU A 39 13.13 -5.03 7.44
C LEU A 39 14.40 -4.62 6.70
N ASP A 40 15.48 -5.35 6.89
CA ASP A 40 16.77 -5.17 6.23
C ASP A 40 16.74 -5.50 4.73
N THR A 41 15.73 -6.20 4.27
CA THR A 41 15.50 -6.53 2.85
C THR A 41 14.90 -5.39 2.05
N LEU A 42 14.51 -4.28 2.70
CA LEU A 42 13.93 -3.12 2.03
C LEU A 42 14.90 -2.53 1.00
N PRO A 43 14.40 -2.16 -0.19
CA PRO A 43 15.19 -1.43 -1.18
C PRO A 43 15.79 -0.15 -0.59
N GLN A 44 17.08 0.06 -0.82
CA GLN A 44 17.81 1.24 -0.32
C GLN A 44 17.66 2.44 -1.27
N GLU A 45 17.41 2.19 -2.55
CA GLU A 45 17.23 3.19 -3.60
C GLU A 45 15.86 3.05 -4.24
N GLY A 46 15.41 4.13 -4.87
CA GLY A 46 14.08 4.22 -5.48
C GLY A 46 12.96 4.39 -4.45
N GLY A 47 11.80 4.82 -4.93
CA GLY A 47 10.61 4.91 -4.10
C GLY A 47 9.98 3.53 -3.87
N ILE A 48 9.08 3.44 -2.91
CA ILE A 48 8.45 2.17 -2.58
C ILE A 48 6.92 2.32 -2.51
N VAL A 49 6.24 1.45 -3.22
CA VAL A 49 4.80 1.21 -3.04
C VAL A 49 4.65 0.00 -2.13
N PHE A 50 4.35 0.22 -0.86
CA PHE A 50 3.98 -0.85 0.07
C PHE A 50 2.54 -1.26 -0.15
N THR A 51 2.31 -2.55 -0.15
CA THR A 51 0.97 -3.11 -0.27
C THR A 51 0.74 -4.14 0.82
N ALA A 52 -0.43 -4.12 1.43
CA ALA A 52 -0.79 -5.08 2.46
C ALA A 52 -2.25 -5.50 2.32
N TRP A 53 -2.57 -6.67 2.83
CA TRP A 53 -3.92 -7.08 3.14
C TRP A 53 -4.51 -6.21 4.25
N HIS A 54 -5.85 -6.05 4.33
CA HIS A 54 -6.49 -5.07 5.22
C HIS A 54 -7.53 -5.68 6.18
N PRO A 55 -7.15 -6.65 7.03
CA PRO A 55 -8.07 -7.32 7.94
C PRO A 55 -8.37 -6.52 9.23
N GLY A 56 -7.38 -5.79 9.74
CA GLY A 56 -7.42 -5.10 11.03
C GLY A 56 -7.97 -3.66 10.99
N GLY A 57 -8.51 -3.22 9.86
CA GLY A 57 -9.07 -1.87 9.74
C GLY A 57 -8.05 -0.77 10.04
N LEU A 58 -8.31 0.07 11.04
CA LEU A 58 -7.40 1.18 11.39
C LEU A 58 -6.06 0.71 11.96
N ILE A 59 -5.99 -0.49 12.53
CA ILE A 59 -4.76 -1.03 13.15
C ILE A 59 -3.70 -1.30 12.08
N ASP A 60 -4.06 -1.77 10.90
CA ASP A 60 -3.10 -2.10 9.83
C ASP A 60 -2.25 -0.90 9.40
N PRO A 61 -2.82 0.25 8.99
CA PRO A 61 -2.01 1.41 8.65
C PRO A 61 -1.26 1.98 9.87
N MET A 62 -1.81 1.86 11.08
CA MET A 62 -1.11 2.28 12.30
C MET A 62 0.12 1.42 12.56
N LEU A 63 0.02 0.10 12.40
CA LEU A 63 1.14 -0.83 12.54
C LEU A 63 2.22 -0.56 11.48
N MET A 64 1.82 -0.40 10.21
CA MET A 64 2.75 -0.06 9.14
C MET A 64 3.47 1.27 9.40
N MET A 65 2.74 2.31 9.85
CA MET A 65 3.32 3.62 10.20
C MET A 65 4.29 3.52 11.37
N ALA A 66 4.02 2.67 12.36
CA ALA A 66 4.90 2.47 13.50
C ALA A 66 6.19 1.73 13.12
N ALA A 67 6.07 0.69 12.31
CA ALA A 67 7.11 -0.29 12.00
C ALA A 67 8.04 0.14 10.86
N LEU A 68 7.47 0.58 9.73
CA LEU A 68 8.25 0.84 8.53
C LEU A 68 9.06 2.14 8.65
N PRO A 69 10.34 2.13 8.24
CA PRO A 69 11.19 3.31 8.33
C PRO A 69 10.79 4.38 7.32
N GLY A 70 11.10 5.64 7.63
CA GLY A 70 10.77 6.80 6.82
C GLY A 70 9.33 7.31 7.01
N GLY A 71 8.94 8.29 6.23
CA GLY A 71 7.55 8.76 6.15
C GLY A 71 6.75 7.91 5.18
N LEU A 72 5.54 7.53 5.56
CA LEU A 72 4.61 6.84 4.68
C LEU A 72 3.45 7.76 4.32
N THR A 73 3.17 7.90 3.04
CA THR A 73 1.93 8.52 2.58
C THR A 73 0.86 7.44 2.41
N PHE A 74 -0.26 7.61 3.09
CA PHE A 74 -1.41 6.71 3.01
C PHE A 74 -2.51 7.29 2.14
N ALA A 75 -3.20 6.42 1.41
CA ALA A 75 -4.47 6.75 0.80
C ALA A 75 -5.62 6.33 1.74
N ALA A 76 -6.40 7.29 2.23
CA ALA A 76 -7.48 7.06 3.18
C ALA A 76 -8.83 7.53 2.61
N LYS A 77 -9.94 6.87 2.99
CA LYS A 77 -11.28 7.24 2.51
C LYS A 77 -11.63 8.69 2.86
N SER A 78 -12.12 9.44 1.86
CA SER A 78 -12.41 10.87 1.95
C SER A 78 -13.27 11.27 3.18
N PRO A 79 -14.31 10.53 3.61
CA PRO A 79 -15.09 10.89 4.79
C PRO A 79 -14.29 10.98 6.09
N LEU A 80 -13.18 10.24 6.23
CA LEU A 80 -12.35 10.29 7.43
C LEU A 80 -11.69 11.66 7.65
N PHE A 81 -11.44 12.41 6.58
CA PHE A 81 -10.87 13.76 6.66
C PHE A 81 -11.82 14.79 7.25
N LYS A 82 -13.13 14.48 7.30
CA LYS A 82 -14.17 15.33 7.89
C LYS A 82 -14.34 15.08 9.40
N THR A 83 -13.78 13.98 9.94
CA THR A 83 -13.85 13.71 11.38
C THR A 83 -12.93 14.64 12.16
N PRO A 84 -13.35 15.19 13.31
CA PRO A 84 -12.61 16.25 14.01
C PRO A 84 -11.17 15.89 14.37
N ILE A 85 -10.95 14.79 15.06
CA ILE A 85 -9.61 14.37 15.52
C ILE A 85 -8.84 13.65 14.40
N LEU A 86 -9.44 12.60 13.82
CA LEU A 86 -8.79 11.77 12.82
C LEU A 86 -8.44 12.56 11.55
N GLY A 87 -9.31 13.49 11.14
CA GLY A 87 -9.03 14.34 10.00
C GLY A 87 -7.79 15.25 10.19
N HIS A 88 -7.54 15.73 11.42
CA HIS A 88 -6.31 16.47 11.73
C HIS A 88 -5.08 15.56 11.71
N ILE A 89 -5.18 14.34 12.25
CA ILE A 89 -4.10 13.34 12.21
C ILE A 89 -3.76 13.01 10.77
N LEU A 90 -4.76 12.70 9.92
CA LEU A 90 -4.55 12.36 8.52
C LEU A 90 -3.84 13.48 7.76
N ARG A 91 -4.21 14.74 8.00
CA ARG A 91 -3.50 15.89 7.40
C ARG A 91 -2.08 16.05 7.93
N ALA A 92 -1.85 15.79 9.22
CA ALA A 92 -0.52 15.90 9.83
C ALA A 92 0.48 14.86 9.29
N ILE A 93 -0.01 13.70 8.84
CA ILE A 93 0.79 12.64 8.21
C ILE A 93 0.77 12.71 6.67
N ASP A 94 0.21 13.77 6.10
CA ASP A 94 0.06 13.98 4.65
C ASP A 94 -0.69 12.83 3.92
N ALA A 95 -1.66 12.20 4.60
CA ALA A 95 -2.51 11.22 3.96
C ALA A 95 -3.34 11.84 2.84
N LYS A 96 -3.61 11.09 1.78
CA LYS A 96 -4.36 11.56 0.60
C LYS A 96 -5.77 10.96 0.56
N PRO A 97 -6.80 11.75 0.25
CA PRO A 97 -8.17 11.25 0.20
C PRO A 97 -8.42 10.38 -1.05
N VAL A 98 -9.06 9.23 -0.85
CA VAL A 98 -9.62 8.37 -1.92
C VAL A 98 -11.14 8.53 -1.95
N PHE A 99 -11.68 8.69 -3.14
CA PHE A 99 -13.11 8.84 -3.38
C PHE A 99 -13.68 7.52 -3.93
N ARG A 100 -14.47 6.81 -3.10
CA ARG A 100 -15.04 5.51 -3.45
C ARG A 100 -16.54 5.65 -3.74
N PRO A 101 -17.12 4.81 -4.61
CA PRO A 101 -18.55 4.86 -4.94
C PRO A 101 -19.45 4.79 -3.69
N GLN A 102 -19.10 3.95 -2.73
CA GLN A 102 -19.86 3.78 -1.48
C GLN A 102 -19.78 4.95 -0.50
N ASP A 103 -18.88 5.91 -0.72
CA ASP A 103 -18.72 7.06 0.17
C ASP A 103 -19.72 8.20 -0.15
N ASN A 104 -20.54 8.05 -1.20
CA ASN A 104 -21.54 9.02 -1.68
C ASN A 104 -20.99 10.46 -1.83
N VAL A 105 -19.77 10.59 -2.29
CA VAL A 105 -19.09 11.88 -2.53
C VAL A 105 -18.96 12.13 -4.02
N GLY A 106 -19.63 13.14 -4.52
CA GLY A 106 -19.59 13.53 -5.93
C GLY A 106 -20.23 12.51 -6.91
N ASP A 107 -20.29 12.86 -8.17
CA ASP A 107 -20.72 11.95 -9.23
C ASP A 107 -19.60 10.99 -9.69
N LYS A 108 -19.89 10.11 -10.68
CA LYS A 108 -18.93 9.11 -11.17
C LYS A 108 -17.71 9.77 -11.85
N GLU A 109 -17.91 10.83 -12.60
CA GLU A 109 -16.84 11.51 -13.34
C GLU A 109 -15.97 12.34 -12.40
N GLU A 110 -16.57 13.02 -11.44
CA GLU A 110 -15.83 13.75 -10.39
C GLU A 110 -14.92 12.82 -9.58
N ARG A 111 -15.45 11.65 -9.16
CA ARG A 111 -14.64 10.64 -8.48
C ARG A 111 -13.51 10.09 -9.34
N LYS A 112 -13.78 9.82 -10.62
CA LYS A 112 -12.78 9.32 -11.57
C LYS A 112 -11.64 10.35 -11.75
N LYS A 113 -11.99 11.62 -11.94
CA LYS A 113 -11.01 12.71 -12.05
C LYS A 113 -10.19 12.88 -10.77
N ALA A 114 -10.84 12.90 -9.60
CA ALA A 114 -10.17 13.02 -8.31
C ALA A 114 -9.21 11.85 -8.02
N ASN A 115 -9.64 10.62 -8.33
CA ASN A 115 -8.78 9.44 -8.15
C ASN A 115 -7.64 9.39 -9.18
N SER A 116 -7.83 9.90 -10.40
CA SER A 116 -6.74 10.04 -11.37
C SER A 116 -5.70 11.03 -10.87
N GLY A 117 -6.10 12.18 -10.35
CA GLY A 117 -5.19 13.14 -9.72
C GLY A 117 -4.48 12.58 -8.48
N LEU A 118 -5.14 11.70 -7.72
CA LEU A 118 -4.51 10.99 -6.61
C LEU A 118 -3.40 10.05 -7.12
N ILE A 119 -3.66 9.24 -8.15
CA ILE A 119 -2.66 8.36 -8.74
C ILE A 119 -1.46 9.17 -9.21
N ASP A 120 -1.68 10.27 -9.92
CA ASP A 120 -0.61 11.16 -10.37
C ASP A 120 0.22 11.73 -9.22
N THR A 121 -0.44 12.18 -8.13
CA THR A 121 0.23 12.70 -6.93
C THR A 121 1.09 11.62 -6.25
N LEU A 122 0.55 10.41 -6.07
CA LEU A 122 1.26 9.32 -5.41
C LEU A 122 2.40 8.80 -6.29
N SER A 123 2.20 8.65 -7.59
CA SER A 123 3.24 8.20 -8.51
C SER A 123 4.38 9.21 -8.60
N SER A 124 4.09 10.51 -8.60
CA SER A 124 5.12 11.56 -8.56
C SER A 124 5.92 11.52 -7.25
N SER A 125 5.26 11.28 -6.13
CA SER A 125 5.94 11.11 -4.84
C SER A 125 6.87 9.88 -4.84
N VAL A 126 6.38 8.75 -5.34
CA VAL A 126 7.16 7.50 -5.42
C VAL A 126 8.33 7.64 -6.40
N ALA A 127 8.14 8.26 -7.56
CA ALA A 127 9.23 8.55 -8.51
C ALA A 127 10.33 9.42 -7.90
N ASN A 128 9.99 10.26 -6.92
CA ASN A 128 10.93 11.07 -6.15
C ASN A 128 11.54 10.35 -4.93
N GLY A 129 11.44 9.02 -4.86
CA GLY A 129 12.05 8.22 -3.80
C GLY A 129 11.22 8.13 -2.51
N GLN A 130 9.99 8.65 -2.50
CA GLN A 130 9.13 8.58 -1.32
C GLN A 130 8.43 7.22 -1.21
N ARG A 131 7.81 6.97 -0.07
CA ARG A 131 7.16 5.71 0.27
C ARG A 131 5.66 5.93 0.43
N VAL A 132 4.87 5.11 -0.26
CA VAL A 132 3.41 5.11 -0.14
C VAL A 132 2.92 3.76 0.34
N ALA A 133 1.81 3.73 1.06
CA ALA A 133 1.17 2.49 1.50
C ALA A 133 -0.26 2.43 0.96
N ILE A 134 -0.56 1.34 0.28
CA ILE A 134 -1.83 1.09 -0.39
C ILE A 134 -2.38 -0.27 0.06
N PHE A 135 -3.67 -0.28 0.37
CA PHE A 135 -4.44 -1.51 0.57
C PHE A 135 -5.22 -1.79 -0.72
N PRO A 136 -4.74 -2.69 -1.60
CA PRO A 136 -5.23 -2.80 -2.97
C PRO A 136 -6.67 -3.32 -3.08
N GLU A 137 -7.20 -3.92 -2.02
CA GLU A 137 -8.61 -4.35 -1.94
C GLU A 137 -9.59 -3.17 -1.93
N GLY A 138 -9.14 -2.01 -1.44
CA GLY A 138 -9.94 -0.78 -1.32
C GLY A 138 -11.03 -0.82 -0.26
N ILE A 139 -11.10 -1.89 0.51
CA ILE A 139 -12.00 -2.10 1.66
C ILE A 139 -11.22 -2.79 2.78
N SER A 140 -11.64 -2.59 4.03
CA SER A 140 -11.25 -3.47 5.14
C SER A 140 -12.34 -4.52 5.36
N HIS A 141 -11.95 -5.74 5.71
CA HIS A 141 -12.88 -6.85 5.93
C HIS A 141 -12.27 -7.87 6.89
N THR A 142 -13.09 -8.77 7.41
CA THR A 142 -12.70 -9.78 8.42
C THR A 142 -12.52 -11.18 7.85
N LYS A 143 -12.40 -11.34 6.52
CA LYS A 143 -12.14 -12.66 5.91
C LYS A 143 -10.71 -13.10 6.22
N ALA A 144 -10.48 -14.41 6.33
CA ALA A 144 -9.16 -14.98 6.58
C ALA A 144 -8.23 -15.01 5.36
N HIS A 145 -8.67 -14.47 4.23
CA HIS A 145 -7.93 -14.37 2.98
C HIS A 145 -8.16 -13.02 2.29
N PRO A 146 -7.20 -12.54 1.49
CA PRO A 146 -7.39 -11.35 0.66
C PRO A 146 -8.55 -11.50 -0.32
N VAL A 147 -9.32 -10.43 -0.50
CA VAL A 147 -10.37 -10.37 -1.52
C VAL A 147 -9.84 -9.81 -2.84
N LYS A 148 -10.70 -9.69 -3.84
CA LYS A 148 -10.33 -9.16 -5.17
C LYS A 148 -9.64 -7.81 -5.04
N MET A 149 -8.45 -7.71 -5.60
CA MET A 149 -7.66 -6.48 -5.64
C MET A 149 -8.02 -5.60 -6.82
N ARG A 150 -7.79 -4.31 -6.65
CA ARG A 150 -7.93 -3.28 -7.67
C ARG A 150 -6.56 -2.91 -8.23
N THR A 151 -6.53 -2.47 -9.47
CA THR A 151 -5.30 -2.13 -10.20
C THR A 151 -4.61 -0.84 -9.73
N GLY A 152 -5.12 -0.17 -8.69
CA GLY A 152 -4.59 1.12 -8.23
C GLY A 152 -3.12 1.11 -7.85
N ALA A 153 -2.66 0.07 -7.14
CA ALA A 153 -1.25 -0.06 -6.76
C ALA A 153 -0.35 -0.28 -7.98
N ALA A 154 -0.78 -1.13 -8.94
CA ALA A 154 -0.06 -1.37 -10.18
C ALA A 154 0.02 -0.12 -11.06
N ARG A 155 -1.06 0.68 -11.14
CA ARG A 155 -1.07 1.95 -11.87
C ARG A 155 -0.12 2.97 -11.27
N ILE A 156 -0.11 3.11 -9.93
CA ILE A 156 0.85 3.99 -9.24
C ILE A 156 2.28 3.54 -9.54
N LEU A 157 2.56 2.24 -9.51
CA LEU A 157 3.87 1.70 -9.82
C LEU A 157 4.27 2.02 -11.27
N LEU A 158 3.44 1.71 -12.26
CA LEU A 158 3.71 1.94 -13.67
C LEU A 158 4.02 3.43 -13.95
N ASP A 159 3.13 4.32 -13.50
CA ASP A 159 3.31 5.76 -13.68
C ASP A 159 4.56 6.27 -12.96
N SER A 160 4.87 5.73 -11.77
CA SER A 160 6.06 6.14 -11.02
C SER A 160 7.37 5.67 -11.67
N ILE A 161 7.38 4.48 -12.30
CA ILE A 161 8.54 4.01 -13.05
C ILE A 161 8.81 4.92 -14.24
N ARG A 162 7.79 5.24 -15.05
CA ARG A 162 7.91 6.14 -16.20
C ARG A 162 8.48 7.51 -15.80
N LYS A 163 7.90 8.08 -14.74
CA LYS A 163 8.39 9.38 -14.19
C LYS A 163 9.81 9.29 -13.65
N ALA A 164 10.19 8.19 -13.02
CA ALA A 164 11.55 7.98 -12.54
C ALA A 164 12.55 7.87 -13.70
N ASP A 165 12.20 7.13 -14.76
CA ASP A 165 13.01 7.00 -15.97
C ASP A 165 13.18 8.37 -16.67
N GLU A 166 12.11 9.18 -16.80
CA GLU A 166 12.18 10.53 -17.33
C GLU A 166 13.10 11.46 -16.52
N MET A 167 13.21 11.23 -15.21
CA MET A 167 14.06 11.99 -14.29
C MET A 167 15.46 11.38 -14.09
N GLU A 168 15.78 10.30 -14.77
CA GLU A 168 17.03 9.52 -14.61
C GLU A 168 17.26 9.08 -13.14
N LYS A 169 16.17 8.70 -12.44
CA LYS A 169 16.19 8.25 -11.05
C LYS A 169 16.05 6.73 -10.95
N PRO A 170 16.51 6.11 -9.85
CA PRO A 170 16.26 4.70 -9.60
C PRO A 170 14.78 4.34 -9.69
N ARG A 171 14.48 3.28 -10.44
CA ARG A 171 13.11 2.79 -10.61
C ARG A 171 12.49 2.38 -9.27
N PRO A 172 11.23 2.73 -9.02
CA PRO A 172 10.50 2.34 -7.83
C PRO A 172 10.25 0.84 -7.70
N HIS A 173 9.90 0.43 -6.49
CA HIS A 173 9.62 -0.95 -6.13
C HIS A 173 8.20 -1.12 -5.58
N LEU A 174 7.61 -2.29 -5.79
CA LEU A 174 6.40 -2.73 -5.11
C LEU A 174 6.78 -3.82 -4.12
N VAL A 175 6.45 -3.58 -2.84
CA VAL A 175 6.84 -4.45 -1.72
C VAL A 175 5.60 -4.89 -0.96
N PRO A 176 5.23 -6.17 -1.02
CA PRO A 176 4.17 -6.74 -0.22
C PRO A 176 4.56 -6.81 1.26
N ILE A 177 3.61 -6.51 2.12
CA ILE A 177 3.74 -6.60 3.58
C ILE A 177 2.79 -7.67 4.10
N GLY A 178 3.32 -8.64 4.81
CA GLY A 178 2.56 -9.61 5.59
C GLY A 178 2.18 -9.01 6.95
N LEU A 179 0.91 -9.11 7.32
CA LEU A 179 0.38 -8.73 8.62
C LEU A 179 -0.22 -9.96 9.29
N HIS A 180 0.41 -10.44 10.35
CA HIS A 180 0.00 -11.65 11.05
C HIS A 180 -0.44 -11.29 12.47
N TYR A 181 -1.71 -11.47 12.74
CA TYR A 181 -2.33 -11.29 14.06
C TYR A 181 -2.58 -12.66 14.67
N SER A 182 -2.20 -12.88 15.94
CA SER A 182 -2.65 -14.08 16.66
C SER A 182 -4.15 -14.04 16.92
N ASP A 183 -4.67 -12.90 17.32
CA ASP A 183 -6.09 -12.56 17.31
C ASP A 183 -6.23 -11.05 17.11
N GLN A 184 -6.81 -10.64 15.98
CA GLN A 184 -6.92 -9.21 15.65
C GLN A 184 -7.90 -8.42 16.54
N HIS A 185 -8.77 -9.12 17.29
CA HIS A 185 -9.81 -8.52 18.11
C HIS A 185 -9.45 -8.46 19.60
N GLN A 186 -8.44 -9.20 20.03
CA GLN A 186 -8.05 -9.23 21.42
C GLN A 186 -6.97 -8.18 21.76
N PHE A 187 -7.13 -7.57 22.92
CA PHE A 187 -6.15 -6.66 23.50
C PHE A 187 -4.98 -7.46 24.10
N ARG A 188 -3.76 -6.98 23.91
CA ARG A 188 -2.53 -7.61 24.41
C ARG A 188 -2.16 -8.94 23.71
N GLU A 189 -2.58 -9.08 22.46
CA GLU A 189 -2.16 -10.18 21.61
C GLU A 189 -0.83 -9.89 20.89
N ARG A 190 -0.36 -10.86 20.11
CA ARG A 190 0.87 -10.76 19.32
C ARG A 190 0.53 -10.31 17.91
N VAL A 191 1.46 -9.58 17.32
CA VAL A 191 1.40 -9.23 15.89
C VAL A 191 2.79 -9.30 15.28
N SER A 192 2.86 -9.76 14.03
CA SER A 192 4.07 -9.70 13.23
C SER A 192 3.82 -8.90 11.96
N LEU A 193 4.76 -8.01 11.63
CA LEU A 193 4.85 -7.35 10.34
C LEU A 193 6.07 -7.90 9.63
N GLN A 194 5.84 -8.53 8.49
CA GLN A 194 6.91 -9.08 7.65
C GLN A 194 7.03 -8.30 6.35
N VAL A 195 8.23 -7.84 6.06
CA VAL A 195 8.58 -7.29 4.74
C VAL A 195 8.87 -8.46 3.80
N ASN A 196 8.15 -8.53 2.69
CA ASN A 196 8.41 -9.52 1.68
C ASN A 196 9.34 -8.96 0.60
N ARG A 197 9.92 -9.87 -0.19
CA ARG A 197 10.77 -9.47 -1.31
C ARG A 197 9.98 -8.57 -2.27
N ARG A 198 10.65 -7.54 -2.80
CA ARG A 198 10.09 -6.71 -3.85
C ARG A 198 9.62 -7.59 -5.02
N LEU A 199 8.46 -7.29 -5.56
CA LEU A 199 7.96 -7.99 -6.73
C LEU A 199 8.81 -7.63 -7.96
N THR A 200 9.14 -8.65 -8.72
CA THR A 200 9.66 -8.47 -10.09
C THR A 200 8.46 -8.22 -11.00
N TYR A 201 8.44 -7.11 -11.68
CA TYR A 201 7.40 -6.78 -12.63
C TYR A 201 7.78 -7.21 -14.06
N PRO A 202 6.79 -7.52 -14.92
CA PRO A 202 7.04 -7.83 -16.32
C PRO A 202 7.61 -6.61 -17.06
N PRO A 203 8.24 -6.80 -18.24
CA PRO A 203 8.69 -5.69 -19.07
C PRO A 203 7.58 -4.64 -19.25
N LEU A 204 7.97 -3.36 -19.23
CA LEU A 204 6.99 -2.27 -19.33
C LEU A 204 6.33 -2.23 -20.73
N PRO A 205 5.13 -1.67 -20.84
CA PRO A 205 4.55 -1.39 -22.14
C PRO A 205 5.52 -0.60 -23.03
N GLY A 206 5.86 -1.17 -24.20
CA GLY A 206 6.84 -0.61 -25.14
C GLY A 206 8.27 -1.16 -25.00
N GLU A 207 8.61 -1.89 -23.95
CA GLU A 207 9.89 -2.61 -23.84
C GLU A 207 9.84 -3.96 -24.59
N GLU A 208 11.01 -4.52 -24.89
CA GLU A 208 11.13 -5.85 -25.51
C GLU A 208 10.54 -6.93 -24.57
N GLY A 209 9.69 -7.80 -25.11
CA GLY A 209 9.02 -8.85 -24.32
C GLY A 209 7.81 -8.34 -23.52
N ALA A 210 7.36 -7.10 -23.73
CA ALA A 210 6.17 -6.57 -23.05
C ALA A 210 4.92 -7.39 -23.40
N LEU A 211 4.02 -7.47 -22.42
CA LEU A 211 2.71 -8.10 -22.58
C LEU A 211 1.91 -7.42 -23.71
N GLN A 212 1.28 -8.23 -24.54
CA GLN A 212 0.48 -7.74 -25.65
C GLN A 212 -1.01 -7.87 -25.32
N PRO A 213 -1.79 -6.80 -25.50
CA PRO A 213 -3.23 -6.87 -25.38
C PRO A 213 -3.84 -7.69 -26.53
N SER A 214 -4.98 -8.29 -26.28
CA SER A 214 -5.78 -8.95 -27.29
C SER A 214 -6.37 -7.94 -28.28
N SER A 215 -6.81 -8.42 -29.46
CA SER A 215 -7.47 -7.57 -30.46
C SER A 215 -8.74 -6.91 -29.90
N GLU A 216 -9.44 -7.59 -28.98
CA GLU A 216 -10.65 -7.07 -28.34
C GLU A 216 -10.30 -5.92 -27.36
N GLU A 217 -9.27 -6.09 -26.56
CA GLU A 217 -8.79 -5.04 -25.65
C GLU A 217 -8.28 -3.80 -26.39
N LEU A 218 -7.58 -4.00 -27.53
CA LEU A 218 -7.15 -2.90 -28.38
C LEU A 218 -8.35 -2.16 -28.99
N ALA A 219 -9.38 -2.88 -29.42
CA ALA A 219 -10.60 -2.28 -29.97
C ALA A 219 -11.37 -1.47 -28.92
N GLU A 220 -11.41 -1.95 -27.66
CA GLU A 220 -12.14 -1.27 -26.58
C GLU A 220 -11.36 -0.10 -25.98
N HIS A 221 -10.04 -0.20 -25.85
CA HIS A 221 -9.24 0.71 -25.04
C HIS A 221 -8.13 1.46 -25.80
N GLY A 222 -7.91 1.13 -27.08
CA GLY A 222 -6.87 1.77 -27.89
C GLY A 222 -5.48 1.64 -27.24
N ASP A 223 -4.71 2.70 -27.29
CA ASP A 223 -3.33 2.73 -26.74
C ASP A 223 -3.27 2.42 -25.23
N LEU A 224 -4.36 2.64 -24.49
CA LEU A 224 -4.42 2.34 -23.06
C LEU A 224 -4.51 0.83 -22.77
N ALA A 225 -4.75 -0.01 -23.78
CA ALA A 225 -4.87 -1.46 -23.61
C ALA A 225 -3.57 -2.08 -23.06
N HIS A 226 -2.41 -1.63 -23.53
CA HIS A 226 -1.11 -2.10 -23.06
C HIS A 226 -0.91 -1.83 -21.57
N ASP A 227 -1.22 -0.64 -21.09
CA ASP A 227 -1.13 -0.28 -19.66
C ASP A 227 -2.10 -1.08 -18.81
N ARG A 228 -3.31 -1.35 -19.33
CA ARG A 228 -4.32 -2.15 -18.64
C ARG A 228 -3.85 -3.58 -18.45
N VAL A 229 -3.41 -4.24 -19.50
CA VAL A 229 -2.91 -5.63 -19.44
C VAL A 229 -1.74 -5.73 -18.47
N TRP A 230 -0.79 -4.81 -18.53
CA TRP A 230 0.32 -4.76 -17.58
C TRP A 230 -0.15 -4.59 -16.13
N CYS A 231 -1.08 -3.66 -15.88
CA CYS A 231 -1.60 -3.42 -14.54
C CYS A 231 -2.44 -4.59 -14.00
N GLU A 232 -3.16 -5.30 -14.85
CA GLU A 232 -3.92 -6.49 -14.49
C GLU A 232 -2.99 -7.63 -14.11
N GLU A 233 -1.95 -7.91 -14.92
CA GLU A 233 -0.95 -8.92 -14.61
C GLU A 233 -0.19 -8.59 -13.32
N MET A 234 0.27 -7.36 -13.17
CA MET A 234 0.94 -6.92 -11.94
C MET A 234 0.04 -7.06 -10.71
N THR A 235 -1.27 -6.85 -10.87
CA THR A 235 -2.25 -7.03 -9.79
C THR A 235 -2.44 -8.51 -9.45
N ASN A 236 -2.41 -9.41 -10.44
CA ASN A 236 -2.49 -10.85 -10.23
C ASN A 236 -1.24 -11.38 -9.49
N LEU A 237 -0.04 -10.93 -9.91
CA LEU A 237 1.21 -11.25 -9.22
C LEU A 237 1.17 -10.76 -7.76
N LEU A 238 0.71 -9.54 -7.55
CA LEU A 238 0.57 -8.97 -6.22
C LEU A 238 -0.44 -9.75 -5.37
N HIS A 239 -1.59 -10.14 -5.93
CA HIS A 239 -2.60 -10.92 -5.22
C HIS A 239 -2.04 -12.26 -4.76
N THR A 240 -1.37 -12.98 -5.65
CA THR A 240 -0.71 -14.25 -5.35
C THR A 240 0.32 -14.09 -4.22
N GLU A 241 1.14 -13.04 -4.30
CA GLU A 241 2.18 -12.82 -3.30
C GLU A 241 1.61 -12.41 -1.93
N ILE A 242 0.58 -11.57 -1.90
CA ILE A 242 -0.10 -11.21 -0.63
C ILE A 242 -0.79 -12.43 -0.01
N GLN A 243 -1.40 -13.31 -0.81
CA GLN A 243 -1.94 -14.58 -0.29
C GLN A 243 -0.83 -15.44 0.34
N ARG A 244 0.29 -15.58 -0.37
CA ARG A 244 1.43 -16.38 0.08
C ARG A 244 2.04 -15.82 1.37
N CYS A 245 2.33 -14.52 1.41
CA CYS A 245 3.02 -13.91 2.53
C CYS A 245 2.14 -13.75 3.78
N ASN A 246 0.84 -13.82 3.64
CA ASN A 246 -0.08 -13.81 4.78
C ASN A 246 -0.58 -15.20 5.17
N GLN A 247 -0.07 -16.26 4.56
CA GLN A 247 -0.52 -17.64 4.81
C GLN A 247 -2.05 -17.73 4.74
N ALA A 248 -2.63 -17.14 3.68
CA ALA A 248 -4.07 -17.02 3.54
C ALA A 248 -4.75 -18.41 3.54
N GLN A 249 -5.78 -18.56 4.34
CA GLN A 249 -6.61 -19.76 4.47
C GLN A 249 -8.07 -19.41 4.19
N GLU A 250 -8.92 -20.40 3.98
CA GLU A 250 -10.35 -20.15 3.75
C GLU A 250 -11.05 -19.63 5.00
N THR A 251 -10.66 -20.13 6.18
CA THR A 251 -11.21 -19.74 7.48
C THR A 251 -10.13 -19.29 8.45
N TRP A 252 -10.51 -18.59 9.52
CA TRP A 252 -9.59 -18.22 10.61
C TRP A 252 -9.16 -19.43 11.42
N GLU A 253 -10.04 -20.45 11.57
CA GLU A 253 -9.73 -21.70 12.27
C GLU A 253 -8.63 -22.48 11.56
N ASP A 254 -8.67 -22.56 10.21
CA ASP A 254 -7.61 -23.19 9.43
C ASP A 254 -6.27 -22.45 9.57
N ARG A 255 -6.31 -21.13 9.78
CA ARG A 255 -5.12 -20.30 9.94
C ARG A 255 -4.43 -20.48 11.29
N GLU A 256 -5.16 -20.82 12.34
CA GLU A 256 -4.60 -21.10 13.68
C GLU A 256 -3.81 -22.40 13.70
N LEU A 257 -3.98 -23.27 12.71
CA LEU A 257 -3.33 -24.58 12.61
C LEU A 257 -1.99 -24.54 11.84
N VAL A 258 -1.61 -23.41 11.26
CA VAL A 258 -0.38 -23.18 10.50
C VAL A 258 0.58 -22.32 11.32
#